data_bdf3479dffec50a9d2c70e381c92e261
#
_entry.id   bdf3479dffec50a9d2c70e381c92e261
#
_cell.length_a   1.000
_cell.length_b   1.000
_cell.length_c   1.000
_cell.angle_alpha   90.00
_cell.angle_beta   90.00
_cell.angle_gamma   90.00
#
_symmetry.space_group_name_H-M   'P 1'
#
loop_
_entity.id
_entity.type
_entity.pdbx_description
1 polymer ?
#
loop_
_entity_poly.entity_id
_entity_poly.type
_entity_poly.pdbx_seq_one_letter_code
_entity_poly.pdbx_strand_id
1 'polypeptide(L)'
;MKVNKKFLRNIFFLFFILLVSSCIQKDSDSNQDSSPAYKNPDLDVEQRVDDLLSRMTIEEKIGQMVQFVGMNHLKRSEKFLSIEELKKSDASGFYPNLHSSQIPDAIKSGSVGSFLHVLDVAEANFLQKHAENSRLGIPLIIGIDAIHGNAMVRGTTVYPAPLAMASSWNTELVEQASIETASEMRATGSHWTFAPNIDLARDARWGRVGETFGEDTHLVGEMGVAMVRGLQQGDFSSRNAV
;
A
#
# COMPACT_ATOMS: atom_id res chain seq x y z
N MET A 1 16.53 27.13 -81.05
CA MET A 1 17.21 27.06 -79.73
C MET A 1 17.23 25.61 -79.31
N LYS A 2 18.38 24.94 -79.35
CA LYS A 2 18.51 23.50 -79.02
C LYS A 2 18.75 23.40 -77.50
N VAL A 3 17.78 22.92 -76.75
CA VAL A 3 17.92 22.69 -75.30
C VAL A 3 18.85 21.50 -75.08
N ASN A 4 19.88 21.72 -74.28
CA ASN A 4 20.96 20.76 -74.06
C ASN A 4 20.42 19.58 -73.19
N LYS A 5 20.33 18.38 -73.85
CA LYS A 5 19.79 17.15 -73.19
C LYS A 5 20.53 16.76 -71.89
N LYS A 6 21.81 17.16 -71.74
CA LYS A 6 22.57 16.94 -70.50
C LYS A 6 22.04 17.81 -69.32
N PHE A 7 21.57 19.03 -69.62
CA PHE A 7 21.05 19.93 -68.58
C PHE A 7 19.70 19.45 -68.04
N LEU A 8 18.84 18.95 -68.95
CA LEU A 8 17.53 18.38 -68.47
C LEU A 8 17.75 17.08 -67.66
N ARG A 9 18.74 16.25 -68.00
CA ARG A 9 19.05 15.00 -67.27
C ARG A 9 19.55 15.29 -65.84
N ASN A 10 20.33 16.34 -65.64
CA ASN A 10 20.85 16.74 -64.34
C ASN A 10 19.75 17.37 -63.45
N ILE A 11 18.81 18.12 -64.04
CA ILE A 11 17.65 18.65 -63.32
C ILE A 11 16.73 17.53 -62.84
N PHE A 12 16.52 16.51 -63.73
CA PHE A 12 15.68 15.36 -63.35
C PHE A 12 16.35 14.52 -62.25
N PHE A 13 17.69 14.40 -62.23
CA PHE A 13 18.41 13.70 -61.19
C PHE A 13 18.41 14.43 -59.84
N LEU A 14 18.50 15.78 -59.86
CA LEU A 14 18.36 16.59 -58.64
C LEU A 14 16.93 16.54 -58.08
N PHE A 15 15.90 16.53 -58.93
CA PHE A 15 14.50 16.42 -58.49
C PHE A 15 14.18 15.04 -57.92
N PHE A 16 14.81 13.97 -58.43
CA PHE A 16 14.66 12.63 -57.93
C PHE A 16 15.35 12.43 -56.56
N ILE A 17 16.48 13.09 -56.33
CA ILE A 17 17.17 13.08 -55.03
C ILE A 17 16.36 13.87 -53.97
N LEU A 18 15.70 14.95 -54.34
CA LEU A 18 14.83 15.73 -53.46
C LEU A 18 13.54 14.97 -53.10
N LEU A 19 13.00 14.16 -54.00
CA LEU A 19 11.82 13.32 -53.72
C LEU A 19 12.12 12.11 -52.86
N VAL A 20 13.33 11.56 -52.90
CA VAL A 20 13.72 10.44 -52.03
C VAL A 20 14.11 10.91 -50.63
N SER A 21 14.57 12.17 -50.47
CA SER A 21 14.85 12.75 -49.14
C SER A 21 13.60 13.11 -48.36
N SER A 22 12.40 13.17 -48.97
CA SER A 22 11.15 13.49 -48.30
C SER A 22 10.42 12.27 -47.74
N CYS A 23 10.90 11.04 -47.97
CA CYS A 23 10.32 9.80 -47.48
C CYS A 23 11.15 9.10 -46.41
N ILE A 24 12.18 9.74 -45.86
CA ILE A 24 12.81 9.31 -44.62
C ILE A 24 12.27 10.25 -43.52
N GLN A 25 10.96 10.22 -43.33
CA GLN A 25 10.39 10.47 -42.05
C GLN A 25 10.81 9.25 -41.22
N LYS A 26 11.84 9.45 -40.42
CA LYS A 26 12.21 8.55 -39.38
C LYS A 26 11.00 8.53 -38.47
N ASP A 27 10.13 7.55 -38.68
CA ASP A 27 9.26 7.10 -37.57
C ASP A 27 10.27 6.76 -36.49
N SER A 28 10.46 7.72 -35.58
CA SER A 28 10.88 7.42 -34.24
C SER A 28 9.76 6.55 -33.70
N ASP A 29 9.81 5.25 -33.96
CA ASP A 29 9.27 4.26 -33.09
C ASP A 29 9.89 4.55 -31.71
N SER A 30 9.33 5.55 -31.04
CA SER A 30 9.26 5.51 -29.61
C SER A 30 8.44 4.25 -29.33
N ASN A 31 9.09 3.14 -29.06
CA ASN A 31 8.63 2.15 -28.13
C ASN A 31 8.41 2.94 -26.84
N GLN A 32 7.36 3.76 -26.80
CA GLN A 32 6.77 4.20 -25.57
C GLN A 32 6.33 2.89 -24.92
N ASP A 33 7.05 2.55 -23.87
CA ASP A 33 6.66 1.52 -22.93
C ASP A 33 5.14 1.64 -22.76
N SER A 34 4.40 0.66 -23.29
CA SER A 34 2.94 0.69 -23.36
C SER A 34 2.30 0.53 -21.97
N SER A 35 3.10 0.68 -20.94
CA SER A 35 2.73 0.63 -19.54
C SER A 35 1.82 1.83 -19.22
N PRO A 36 0.68 1.62 -18.54
CA PRO A 36 -0.19 2.70 -18.11
C PRO A 36 0.55 3.74 -17.26
N ALA A 37 0.19 5.03 -17.39
CA ALA A 37 0.86 6.12 -16.69
C ALA A 37 0.88 5.92 -15.16
N TYR A 38 -0.17 5.35 -14.57
CA TYR A 38 -0.22 5.09 -13.12
C TYR A 38 0.86 4.09 -12.64
N LYS A 39 1.40 3.26 -13.54
CA LYS A 39 2.49 2.31 -13.22
C LYS A 39 3.88 2.91 -13.35
N ASN A 40 4.00 4.09 -13.93
CA ASN A 40 5.29 4.75 -14.10
C ASN A 40 5.66 5.53 -12.81
N PRO A 41 6.68 5.10 -12.05
CA PRO A 41 7.07 5.75 -10.81
C PRO A 41 7.70 7.14 -10.99
N ASP A 42 8.17 7.48 -12.21
CA ASP A 42 8.82 8.75 -12.53
C ASP A 42 7.83 9.88 -12.79
N LEU A 43 6.55 9.57 -12.94
CA LEU A 43 5.50 10.57 -13.09
C LEU A 43 5.04 11.11 -11.73
N ASP A 44 4.55 12.34 -11.77
CA ASP A 44 3.92 12.97 -10.61
C ASP A 44 2.75 12.14 -10.07
N VAL A 45 2.57 12.16 -8.74
CA VAL A 45 1.56 11.34 -8.06
C VAL A 45 0.15 11.67 -8.56
N GLU A 46 -0.18 12.95 -8.74
CA GLU A 46 -1.51 13.37 -9.19
C GLU A 46 -1.79 12.85 -10.60
N GLN A 47 -0.82 12.92 -11.52
CA GLN A 47 -0.95 12.36 -12.86
C GLN A 47 -1.21 10.85 -12.84
N ARG A 48 -0.53 10.13 -11.95
CA ARG A 48 -0.72 8.69 -11.77
C ARG A 48 -2.07 8.35 -11.18
N VAL A 49 -2.53 9.13 -10.21
CA VAL A 49 -3.84 8.99 -9.58
C VAL A 49 -4.96 9.24 -10.59
N ASP A 50 -4.88 10.32 -11.37
CA ASP A 50 -5.87 10.65 -12.38
C ASP A 50 -5.98 9.56 -13.46
N ASP A 51 -4.85 9.07 -13.96
CA ASP A 51 -4.84 7.96 -14.92
C ASP A 51 -5.45 6.69 -14.34
N LEU A 52 -5.10 6.32 -13.10
CA LEU A 52 -5.67 5.14 -12.43
C LEU A 52 -7.18 5.29 -12.23
N LEU A 53 -7.63 6.40 -11.67
CA LEU A 53 -9.06 6.66 -11.40
C LEU A 53 -9.90 6.67 -12.67
N SER A 54 -9.33 7.13 -13.80
CA SER A 54 -10.02 7.12 -15.10
C SER A 54 -10.27 5.70 -15.64
N ARG A 55 -9.44 4.74 -15.22
CA ARG A 55 -9.52 3.33 -15.63
C ARG A 55 -10.37 2.47 -14.72
N MET A 56 -10.59 2.90 -13.48
CA MET A 56 -11.32 2.14 -12.47
C MET A 56 -12.82 2.16 -12.71
N THR A 57 -13.44 1.00 -12.55
CA THR A 57 -14.91 0.91 -12.43
C THR A 57 -15.38 1.42 -11.07
N ILE A 58 -16.68 1.66 -10.91
CA ILE A 58 -17.23 2.08 -9.62
C ILE A 58 -17.03 1.02 -8.54
N GLU A 59 -17.14 -0.27 -8.90
CA GLU A 59 -16.93 -1.40 -8.01
C GLU A 59 -15.48 -1.47 -7.53
N GLU A 60 -14.52 -1.25 -8.42
CA GLU A 60 -13.11 -1.21 -8.06
C GLU A 60 -12.76 -0.01 -7.17
N LYS A 61 -13.40 1.16 -7.40
CA LYS A 61 -13.25 2.33 -6.52
C LYS A 61 -13.79 2.05 -5.12
N ILE A 62 -14.97 1.41 -5.03
CA ILE A 62 -15.54 0.97 -3.75
C ILE A 62 -14.62 -0.07 -3.08
N GLY A 63 -14.10 -1.02 -3.87
CA GLY A 63 -13.19 -2.05 -3.38
C GLY A 63 -11.94 -1.48 -2.70
N GLN A 64 -11.38 -0.35 -3.17
CA GLN A 64 -10.23 0.29 -2.51
C GLN A 64 -10.56 0.81 -1.10
N MET A 65 -11.83 1.04 -0.77
CA MET A 65 -12.29 1.45 0.57
C MET A 65 -12.64 0.26 1.47
N VAL A 66 -12.59 -0.96 0.94
CA VAL A 66 -12.91 -2.19 1.67
C VAL A 66 -11.65 -2.77 2.30
N GLN A 67 -11.71 -3.09 3.58
CA GLN A 67 -10.67 -3.79 4.32
C GLN A 67 -11.19 -5.14 4.81
N PHE A 68 -10.46 -6.22 4.51
CA PHE A 68 -10.71 -7.54 5.07
C PHE A 68 -9.70 -7.87 6.16
N VAL A 69 -10.01 -8.88 6.97
CA VAL A 69 -9.02 -9.49 7.88
C VAL A 69 -8.18 -10.52 7.13
N GLY A 70 -6.96 -10.78 7.62
CA GLY A 70 -6.07 -11.79 7.03
C GLY A 70 -6.75 -13.14 6.82
N MET A 71 -6.44 -13.78 5.70
CA MET A 71 -7.06 -15.05 5.28
C MET A 71 -6.81 -16.17 6.30
N ASN A 72 -5.61 -16.21 6.91
CA ASN A 72 -5.29 -17.22 7.92
C ASN A 72 -6.09 -17.02 9.21
N HIS A 73 -6.50 -15.79 9.51
CA HIS A 73 -7.42 -15.50 10.60
C HIS A 73 -8.81 -16.09 10.33
N LEU A 74 -9.34 -15.89 9.12
CA LEU A 74 -10.62 -16.51 8.69
C LEU A 74 -10.54 -18.03 8.71
N LYS A 75 -9.49 -18.63 8.15
CA LYS A 75 -9.27 -20.09 8.18
C LYS A 75 -9.25 -20.66 9.60
N ARG A 76 -8.68 -19.93 10.55
CA ARG A 76 -8.68 -20.33 11.96
C ARG A 76 -10.09 -20.31 12.53
N SER A 77 -10.85 -19.26 12.27
CA SER A 77 -12.24 -19.14 12.72
C SER A 77 -13.12 -20.22 12.10
N GLU A 78 -12.98 -20.48 10.79
CA GLU A 78 -13.70 -21.54 10.07
C GLU A 78 -13.41 -22.95 10.62
N LYS A 79 -12.20 -23.17 11.16
CA LYS A 79 -11.83 -24.45 11.76
C LYS A 79 -12.48 -24.72 13.12
N PHE A 80 -12.72 -23.67 13.89
CA PHE A 80 -13.15 -23.78 15.28
C PHE A 80 -14.64 -23.48 15.50
N LEU A 81 -15.28 -22.82 14.54
CA LEU A 81 -16.68 -22.42 14.64
C LEU A 81 -17.47 -23.02 13.50
N SER A 82 -18.65 -23.56 13.81
CA SER A 82 -19.64 -23.90 12.78
C SER A 82 -20.13 -22.66 12.05
N ILE A 83 -20.71 -22.81 10.85
CA ILE A 83 -21.28 -21.70 10.08
C ILE A 83 -22.33 -20.94 10.91
N GLU A 84 -23.10 -21.64 11.73
CA GLU A 84 -24.12 -21.00 12.59
C GLU A 84 -23.49 -20.20 13.76
N GLU A 85 -22.41 -20.69 14.34
CA GLU A 85 -21.65 -20.00 15.37
C GLU A 85 -20.87 -18.83 14.79
N LEU A 86 -20.28 -18.96 13.60
CA LEU A 86 -19.67 -17.87 12.85
C LEU A 86 -20.68 -16.73 12.60
N LYS A 87 -21.91 -17.04 12.21
CA LYS A 87 -22.97 -16.06 11.99
C LYS A 87 -23.40 -15.33 13.27
N LYS A 88 -23.16 -15.90 14.43
CA LYS A 88 -23.48 -15.34 15.76
C LYS A 88 -22.29 -14.71 16.45
N SER A 89 -21.08 -14.91 15.93
CA SER A 89 -19.85 -14.36 16.49
C SER A 89 -19.67 -12.91 16.07
N ASP A 90 -18.89 -12.14 16.83
CA ASP A 90 -18.51 -10.77 16.48
C ASP A 90 -17.78 -10.72 15.12
N ALA A 91 -17.06 -11.78 14.75
CA ALA A 91 -16.44 -11.91 13.44
C ALA A 91 -17.45 -11.89 12.29
N SER A 92 -18.67 -12.44 12.48
CA SER A 92 -19.72 -12.40 11.45
C SER A 92 -20.32 -11.01 11.25
N GLY A 93 -20.23 -10.14 12.24
CA GLY A 93 -20.61 -8.74 12.11
C GLY A 93 -19.72 -7.96 11.15
N PHE A 94 -18.46 -8.37 11.00
CA PHE A 94 -17.50 -7.74 10.09
C PHE A 94 -17.59 -8.32 8.67
N TYR A 95 -17.79 -9.63 8.52
CA TYR A 95 -17.73 -10.30 7.20
C TYR A 95 -18.83 -11.37 7.07
N PRO A 96 -20.10 -10.97 7.08
CA PRO A 96 -21.19 -11.91 6.92
C PRO A 96 -21.08 -12.60 5.56
N ASN A 97 -20.92 -13.93 5.57
CA ASN A 97 -20.82 -14.78 4.38
C ASN A 97 -19.50 -14.75 3.60
N LEU A 98 -18.42 -14.17 4.14
CA LEU A 98 -17.10 -14.26 3.54
C LEU A 98 -16.36 -15.51 4.04
N HIS A 99 -15.98 -16.39 3.12
CA HIS A 99 -15.11 -17.53 3.39
C HIS A 99 -13.68 -17.26 2.92
N SER A 100 -12.70 -17.84 3.62
CA SER A 100 -11.28 -17.70 3.27
C SER A 100 -10.96 -18.10 1.83
N SER A 101 -11.70 -19.08 1.28
CA SER A 101 -11.58 -19.54 -0.10
C SER A 101 -12.00 -18.49 -1.15
N GLN A 102 -12.79 -17.50 -0.77
CA GLN A 102 -13.28 -16.45 -1.67
C GLN A 102 -12.31 -15.25 -1.75
N ILE A 103 -11.33 -15.16 -0.85
CA ILE A 103 -10.38 -14.05 -0.79
C ILE A 103 -9.61 -13.84 -2.11
N PRO A 104 -9.05 -14.90 -2.75
CA PRO A 104 -8.34 -14.74 -4.01
C PRO A 104 -9.21 -14.12 -5.13
N ASP A 105 -10.47 -14.51 -5.21
CA ASP A 105 -11.39 -13.98 -6.22
C ASP A 105 -11.82 -12.54 -5.90
N ALA A 106 -12.02 -12.20 -4.63
CA ALA A 106 -12.30 -10.83 -4.20
C ALA A 106 -11.14 -9.88 -4.54
N ILE A 107 -9.89 -10.33 -4.36
CA ILE A 107 -8.71 -9.54 -4.75
C ILE A 107 -8.65 -9.36 -6.28
N LYS A 108 -8.81 -10.45 -7.05
CA LYS A 108 -8.76 -10.41 -8.51
C LYS A 108 -9.85 -9.53 -9.13
N SER A 109 -11.03 -9.50 -8.52
CA SER A 109 -12.13 -8.64 -8.96
C SER A 109 -11.98 -7.17 -8.56
N GLY A 110 -10.96 -6.83 -7.75
CA GLY A 110 -10.77 -5.48 -7.22
C GLY A 110 -11.77 -5.09 -6.13
N SER A 111 -12.43 -6.07 -5.48
CA SER A 111 -13.46 -5.83 -4.45
C SER A 111 -12.89 -5.56 -3.06
N VAL A 112 -11.57 -5.56 -2.89
CA VAL A 112 -10.85 -5.29 -1.64
C VAL A 112 -9.53 -4.60 -1.92
N GLY A 113 -9.22 -3.56 -1.15
CA GLY A 113 -7.98 -2.77 -1.29
C GLY A 113 -6.98 -2.95 -0.14
N SER A 114 -7.45 -3.45 0.99
CA SER A 114 -6.60 -3.58 2.19
C SER A 114 -6.94 -4.79 3.04
N PHE A 115 -5.97 -5.20 3.84
CA PHE A 115 -6.11 -6.29 4.81
C PHE A 115 -5.62 -5.85 6.18
N LEU A 116 -6.35 -6.23 7.20
CA LEU A 116 -5.99 -6.07 8.61
C LEU A 116 -5.40 -7.39 9.12
N HIS A 117 -4.32 -7.30 9.91
CA HIS A 117 -3.74 -8.44 10.64
C HIS A 117 -3.34 -9.63 9.75
N VAL A 118 -2.57 -9.38 8.71
CA VAL A 118 -1.83 -10.41 8.00
C VAL A 118 -0.54 -10.66 8.78
N LEU A 119 -0.47 -11.78 9.50
CA LEU A 119 0.57 -12.05 10.50
C LEU A 119 1.68 -12.98 10.00
N ASP A 120 1.68 -13.30 8.71
CA ASP A 120 2.59 -14.25 8.09
C ASP A 120 3.08 -13.73 6.74
N VAL A 121 4.39 -13.74 6.53
CA VAL A 121 5.03 -13.25 5.28
C VAL A 121 4.57 -14.04 4.06
N ALA A 122 4.38 -15.36 4.21
CA ALA A 122 3.92 -16.18 3.10
C ALA A 122 2.48 -15.82 2.70
N GLU A 123 1.62 -15.51 3.68
CA GLU A 123 0.27 -14.99 3.42
C GLU A 123 0.32 -13.63 2.75
N ALA A 124 1.14 -12.69 3.25
CA ALA A 124 1.29 -11.37 2.65
C ALA A 124 1.71 -11.46 1.17
N ASN A 125 2.72 -12.27 0.88
CA ASN A 125 3.17 -12.52 -0.50
C ASN A 125 2.09 -13.19 -1.36
N PHE A 126 1.33 -14.13 -0.80
CA PHE A 126 0.23 -14.78 -1.51
C PHE A 126 -0.85 -13.78 -1.91
N LEU A 127 -1.28 -12.91 -0.99
CA LEU A 127 -2.29 -11.90 -1.25
C LEU A 127 -1.81 -10.87 -2.28
N GLN A 128 -0.58 -10.38 -2.15
CA GLN A 128 0.03 -9.44 -3.11
C GLN A 128 0.13 -10.03 -4.51
N LYS A 129 0.49 -11.30 -4.64
CA LYS A 129 0.54 -11.97 -5.93
C LYS A 129 -0.83 -12.04 -6.61
N HIS A 130 -1.92 -12.18 -5.85
CA HIS A 130 -3.27 -12.11 -6.42
C HIS A 130 -3.62 -10.70 -6.87
N ALA A 131 -3.19 -9.66 -6.13
CA ALA A 131 -3.39 -8.27 -6.50
C ALA A 131 -2.63 -7.90 -7.78
N GLU A 132 -1.36 -8.31 -7.93
CA GLU A 132 -0.58 -8.13 -9.15
C GLU A 132 -1.26 -8.72 -10.39
N ASN A 133 -1.94 -9.84 -10.24
CA ASN A 133 -2.66 -10.53 -11.30
C ASN A 133 -4.12 -10.05 -11.49
N SER A 134 -4.54 -9.01 -10.76
CA SER A 134 -5.82 -8.34 -11.00
C SER A 134 -5.76 -7.44 -12.24
N ARG A 135 -6.92 -6.99 -12.73
CA ARG A 135 -7.02 -6.16 -13.95
C ARG A 135 -6.14 -4.90 -13.91
N LEU A 136 -6.07 -4.24 -12.77
CA LEU A 136 -5.28 -3.03 -12.59
C LEU A 136 -3.93 -3.29 -11.93
N GLY A 137 -3.77 -4.41 -11.24
CA GLY A 137 -2.52 -4.74 -10.53
C GLY A 137 -2.20 -3.78 -9.39
N ILE A 138 -3.23 -3.24 -8.71
CA ILE A 138 -3.04 -2.34 -7.57
C ILE A 138 -2.58 -3.17 -6.38
N PRO A 139 -1.43 -2.85 -5.76
CA PRO A 139 -0.97 -3.55 -4.57
C PRO A 139 -1.93 -3.34 -3.39
N LEU A 140 -2.06 -4.36 -2.55
CA LEU A 140 -2.86 -4.29 -1.33
C LEU A 140 -2.13 -3.51 -0.24
N ILE A 141 -2.87 -2.74 0.55
CA ILE A 141 -2.37 -2.16 1.79
C ILE A 141 -2.62 -3.17 2.93
N ILE A 142 -1.56 -3.52 3.65
CA ILE A 142 -1.65 -4.42 4.80
C ILE A 142 -1.44 -3.61 6.06
N GLY A 143 -2.47 -3.58 6.90
CA GLY A 143 -2.49 -2.89 8.18
C GLY A 143 -2.34 -3.83 9.37
N ILE A 144 -1.74 -3.34 10.45
CA ILE A 144 -1.56 -4.08 11.70
C ILE A 144 -1.57 -3.15 12.91
N ASP A 145 -2.01 -3.65 14.06
CA ASP A 145 -1.92 -2.94 15.33
C ASP A 145 -0.51 -3.10 15.93
N ALA A 146 0.41 -2.25 15.50
CA ALA A 146 1.77 -2.23 16.02
C ALA A 146 1.93 -1.21 17.15
N ILE A 147 1.11 -1.34 18.20
CA ILE A 147 0.98 -0.37 19.30
C ILE A 147 2.26 -0.28 20.15
N HIS A 148 2.94 -1.40 20.34
CA HIS A 148 4.19 -1.47 21.11
C HIS A 148 5.17 -2.50 20.50
N GLY A 149 5.61 -2.21 19.29
CA GLY A 149 6.34 -3.13 18.42
C GLY A 149 5.41 -3.86 17.46
N ASN A 150 5.96 -4.60 16.53
CA ASN A 150 5.20 -5.46 15.62
C ASN A 150 4.77 -6.78 16.32
N ALA A 151 4.27 -6.64 17.54
CA ALA A 151 4.09 -7.69 18.54
C ALA A 151 3.15 -8.83 18.13
N MET A 152 2.31 -8.62 17.13
CA MET A 152 1.38 -9.65 16.61
C MET A 152 2.07 -10.65 15.69
N VAL A 153 3.23 -10.32 15.15
CA VAL A 153 3.98 -11.18 14.22
C VAL A 153 5.05 -11.96 15.00
N ARG A 154 5.08 -13.26 14.79
CA ARG A 154 6.03 -14.12 15.50
C ARG A 154 7.47 -13.82 15.09
N GLY A 155 8.32 -13.60 16.09
CA GLY A 155 9.77 -13.39 15.88
C GLY A 155 10.17 -11.92 15.82
N THR A 156 9.22 -10.99 15.95
CA THR A 156 9.49 -9.55 16.05
C THR A 156 9.60 -9.10 17.51
N THR A 157 10.06 -7.87 17.69
CA THR A 157 10.29 -7.28 19.00
C THR A 157 8.97 -6.80 19.64
N VAL A 158 8.81 -7.08 20.91
CA VAL A 158 7.71 -6.55 21.74
C VAL A 158 8.29 -5.54 22.72
N TYR A 159 7.85 -4.28 22.59
CA TYR A 159 8.21 -3.21 23.50
C TYR A 159 7.22 -3.10 24.67
N PRO A 160 7.56 -2.35 25.73
CA PRO A 160 6.57 -2.04 26.79
C PRO A 160 5.31 -1.38 26.22
N ALA A 161 4.18 -1.59 26.90
CA ALA A 161 2.95 -0.91 26.50
C ALA A 161 3.12 0.63 26.52
N PRO A 162 2.36 1.40 25.70
CA PRO A 162 2.53 2.85 25.60
C PRO A 162 2.49 3.59 26.94
N LEU A 163 1.60 3.18 27.87
CA LEU A 163 1.56 3.75 29.20
C LEU A 163 2.89 3.54 29.98
N ALA A 164 3.52 2.39 29.80
CA ALA A 164 4.82 2.10 30.42
C ALA A 164 5.96 2.85 29.69
N MET A 165 5.90 2.98 28.36
CA MET A 165 6.84 3.83 27.62
C MET A 165 6.75 5.29 28.04
N ALA A 166 5.55 5.82 28.24
CA ALA A 166 5.31 7.18 28.73
C ALA A 166 5.91 7.43 30.11
N SER A 167 5.95 6.41 30.98
CA SER A 167 6.56 6.51 32.32
C SER A 167 8.07 6.78 32.28
N SER A 168 8.72 6.59 31.13
CA SER A 168 10.15 6.93 30.94
C SER A 168 10.38 8.43 30.78
N TRP A 169 9.37 9.21 30.37
CA TRP A 169 9.48 10.62 29.98
C TRP A 169 10.52 10.87 28.88
N ASN A 170 10.85 9.84 28.10
CA ASN A 170 11.91 9.87 27.10
C ASN A 170 11.33 9.65 25.68
N THR A 171 11.09 10.74 24.97
CA THR A 171 10.58 10.73 23.61
C THR A 171 11.54 10.12 22.59
N GLU A 172 12.88 10.25 22.83
CA GLU A 172 13.90 9.70 21.94
C GLU A 172 13.86 8.16 21.93
N LEU A 173 13.65 7.53 23.09
CA LEU A 173 13.48 6.07 23.16
C LEU A 173 12.21 5.59 22.46
N VAL A 174 11.12 6.36 22.55
CA VAL A 174 9.86 6.04 21.86
C VAL A 174 10.05 6.15 20.35
N GLU A 175 10.71 7.20 19.87
CA GLU A 175 11.03 7.37 18.46
C GLU A 175 11.91 6.21 17.94
N GLN A 176 12.97 5.85 18.68
CA GLN A 176 13.86 4.75 18.31
C GLN A 176 13.12 3.41 18.24
N ALA A 177 12.32 3.07 19.26
CA ALA A 177 11.51 1.86 19.25
C ALA A 177 10.52 1.82 18.05
N SER A 178 10.03 2.98 17.65
CA SER A 178 9.11 3.10 16.52
C SER A 178 9.80 2.95 15.17
N ILE A 179 11.06 3.41 15.02
CA ILE A 179 11.91 3.18 13.84
C ILE A 179 12.12 1.67 13.63
N GLU A 180 12.47 0.96 14.69
CA GLU A 180 12.67 -0.49 14.61
C GLU A 180 11.36 -1.22 14.33
N THR A 181 10.26 -0.78 14.96
CA THR A 181 8.91 -1.32 14.69
C THR A 181 8.54 -1.17 13.21
N ALA A 182 8.74 0.00 12.61
CA ALA A 182 8.47 0.23 11.19
C ALA A 182 9.30 -0.69 10.30
N SER A 183 10.59 -0.86 10.62
CA SER A 183 11.50 -1.75 9.89
C SER A 183 11.03 -3.21 9.94
N GLU A 184 10.62 -3.70 11.10
CA GLU A 184 10.08 -5.04 11.28
C GLU A 184 8.72 -5.21 10.56
N MET A 185 7.85 -4.20 10.60
CA MET A 185 6.58 -4.20 9.87
C MET A 185 6.81 -4.33 8.36
N ARG A 186 7.69 -3.52 7.79
CA ARG A 186 8.02 -3.58 6.36
C ARG A 186 8.64 -4.91 5.97
N ALA A 187 9.53 -5.45 6.80
CA ALA A 187 10.15 -6.77 6.58
C ALA A 187 9.12 -7.91 6.60
N THR A 188 8.02 -7.74 7.31
CA THR A 188 6.94 -8.74 7.43
C THR A 188 5.75 -8.49 6.50
N GLY A 189 5.81 -7.45 5.65
CA GLY A 189 4.83 -7.16 4.62
C GLY A 189 3.71 -6.21 5.03
N SER A 190 3.82 -5.55 6.20
CA SER A 190 2.87 -4.53 6.64
C SER A 190 3.29 -3.14 6.18
N HIS A 191 2.32 -2.30 5.80
CA HIS A 191 2.53 -0.98 5.22
C HIS A 191 1.82 0.14 5.99
N TRP A 192 0.95 -0.21 6.92
CA TRP A 192 0.07 0.69 7.65
C TRP A 192 -0.08 0.22 9.08
N THR A 193 0.01 1.12 10.05
CA THR A 193 -0.27 0.81 11.45
C THR A 193 -1.42 1.65 11.99
N PHE A 194 -2.15 1.08 12.95
CA PHE A 194 -3.21 1.77 13.69
C PHE A 194 -2.68 2.29 15.04
N ALA A 195 -1.44 2.74 15.04
CA ALA A 195 -0.73 3.37 16.17
C ALA A 195 -0.15 4.73 15.73
N PRO A 196 0.10 5.67 16.68
CA PRO A 196 -0.17 5.58 18.12
C PRO A 196 -1.64 5.78 18.47
N ASN A 197 -2.05 5.20 19.63
CA ASN A 197 -3.29 5.58 20.30
C ASN A 197 -3.04 6.82 21.15
N ILE A 198 -3.59 7.97 20.73
CA ILE A 198 -3.38 9.28 21.39
C ILE A 198 -4.62 9.74 22.16
N ASP A 199 -5.50 8.79 22.50
CA ASP A 199 -6.61 9.03 23.39
C ASP A 199 -6.11 9.40 24.79
N LEU A 200 -6.85 10.29 25.48
CA LEU A 200 -6.52 10.66 26.85
C LEU A 200 -7.19 9.70 27.82
N ALA A 201 -6.40 9.01 28.63
CA ALA A 201 -6.85 8.01 29.60
C ALA A 201 -7.49 8.66 30.86
N ARG A 202 -8.54 9.46 30.70
CA ARG A 202 -9.18 10.21 31.78
C ARG A 202 -10.06 9.35 32.71
N ASP A 203 -10.52 8.21 32.23
CA ASP A 203 -11.36 7.29 32.96
C ASP A 203 -10.70 5.91 33.06
N ALA A 204 -10.27 5.52 34.25
CA ALA A 204 -9.60 4.24 34.50
C ALA A 204 -10.45 3.00 34.19
N ARG A 205 -11.78 3.16 34.03
CA ARG A 205 -12.68 2.07 33.62
C ARG A 205 -12.58 1.75 32.13
N TRP A 206 -12.02 2.64 31.31
CA TRP A 206 -11.81 2.39 29.89
C TRP A 206 -10.79 1.28 29.68
N GLY A 207 -11.17 0.19 29.01
CA GLY A 207 -10.37 -1.03 28.89
C GLY A 207 -9.07 -0.88 28.08
N ARG A 208 -8.89 0.26 27.34
CA ARG A 208 -7.71 0.50 26.50
C ARG A 208 -6.72 1.52 27.07
N VAL A 209 -6.83 1.85 28.35
CA VAL A 209 -5.91 2.78 29.04
C VAL A 209 -4.44 2.41 28.83
N GLY A 210 -4.10 1.13 28.89
CA GLY A 210 -2.73 0.65 28.72
C GLY A 210 -2.14 0.85 27.29
N GLU A 211 -3.00 1.06 26.31
CA GLU A 211 -2.60 1.27 24.91
C GLU A 211 -2.29 2.75 24.61
N THR A 212 -2.53 3.66 25.54
CA THR A 212 -2.29 5.10 25.41
C THR A 212 -1.08 5.54 26.23
N PHE A 213 -0.62 6.76 26.00
CA PHE A 213 0.49 7.35 26.76
C PHE A 213 0.05 8.00 28.09
N GLY A 214 -1.22 7.86 28.51
CA GLY A 214 -1.73 8.34 29.78
C GLY A 214 -2.79 9.43 29.68
N GLU A 215 -2.97 10.19 30.78
CA GLU A 215 -4.05 11.18 30.92
C GLU A 215 -3.58 12.62 30.66
N ASP A 216 -2.29 12.89 30.70
CA ASP A 216 -1.72 14.22 30.48
C ASP A 216 -1.63 14.56 28.98
N THR A 217 -2.24 15.68 28.60
CA THR A 217 -2.35 16.09 27.20
C THR A 217 -1.01 16.43 26.56
N HIS A 218 -0.07 17.02 27.34
CA HIS A 218 1.24 17.36 26.84
C HIS A 218 2.08 16.09 26.61
N LEU A 219 2.13 15.20 27.60
CA LEU A 219 2.88 13.96 27.49
C LEU A 219 2.36 13.07 26.35
N VAL A 220 1.05 12.90 26.24
CA VAL A 220 0.44 12.14 25.13
C VAL A 220 0.80 12.76 23.76
N GLY A 221 0.80 14.09 23.67
CA GLY A 221 1.19 14.81 22.45
C GLY A 221 2.64 14.56 22.07
N GLU A 222 3.58 14.74 23.00
CA GLU A 222 5.03 14.57 22.75
C GLU A 222 5.38 13.12 22.41
N MET A 223 4.84 12.15 23.15
CA MET A 223 5.06 10.73 22.88
C MET A 223 4.42 10.28 21.56
N GLY A 224 3.23 10.80 21.24
CA GLY A 224 2.55 10.53 19.97
C GLY A 224 3.35 11.06 18.77
N VAL A 225 3.86 12.29 18.86
CA VAL A 225 4.73 12.87 17.81
C VAL A 225 6.01 12.05 17.64
N ALA A 226 6.66 11.65 18.74
CA ALA A 226 7.85 10.81 18.68
C ALA A 226 7.58 9.47 17.99
N MET A 227 6.48 8.81 18.34
CA MET A 227 6.08 7.55 17.70
C MET A 227 5.81 7.72 16.21
N VAL A 228 5.07 8.76 15.82
CA VAL A 228 4.78 9.05 14.39
C VAL A 228 6.08 9.31 13.62
N ARG A 229 7.00 10.13 14.17
CA ARG A 229 8.29 10.38 13.51
C ARG A 229 9.09 9.11 13.30
N GLY A 230 9.13 8.24 14.30
CA GLY A 230 9.80 6.95 14.18
C GLY A 230 9.18 6.04 13.12
N LEU A 231 7.87 5.92 13.12
CA LEU A 231 7.12 5.11 12.14
C LEU A 231 7.30 5.63 10.71
N GLN A 232 7.24 6.94 10.51
CA GLN A 232 7.42 7.59 9.20
C GLN A 232 8.90 7.73 8.80
N GLN A 233 9.84 7.50 9.71
CA GLN A 233 11.28 7.68 9.48
C GLN A 233 11.64 9.04 8.89
N GLY A 234 10.95 10.07 9.34
CA GLY A 234 11.14 11.46 8.98
C GLY A 234 10.16 11.96 7.91
N ASP A 235 10.22 11.46 6.68
CA ASP A 235 9.51 12.05 5.54
C ASP A 235 8.93 11.03 4.54
N PHE A 236 8.73 9.80 4.93
CA PHE A 236 8.32 8.70 4.04
C PHE A 236 9.28 8.36 2.89
N SER A 237 10.43 8.99 2.79
CA SER A 237 11.41 8.65 1.75
C SER A 237 12.07 7.29 2.02
N SER A 238 12.06 6.85 3.27
CA SER A 238 12.58 5.54 3.67
C SER A 238 11.69 4.41 3.16
N ARG A 239 12.33 3.34 2.65
CA ARG A 239 11.62 2.10 2.31
C ARG A 239 10.99 1.39 3.51
N ASN A 240 11.43 1.75 4.71
CA ASN A 240 10.94 1.17 5.97
C ASN A 240 9.86 2.02 6.64
N ALA A 241 9.49 3.18 6.08
CA ALA A 241 8.39 4.01 6.60
C ALA A 241 7.04 3.28 6.48
N VAL A 242 6.18 3.46 7.46
CA VAL A 242 4.82 2.92 7.55
C VAL A 242 3.84 3.99 7.99
#